data_72b04191e431f78b75402f40cb54bb75
#
_entry.id   72b04191e431f78b75402f40cb54bb75
#
_cell.length_a   1.000
_cell.length_b   1.000
_cell.length_c   1.000
_cell.angle_alpha   90.00
_cell.angle_beta   90.00
_cell.angle_gamma   90.00
#
_symmetry.space_group_name_H-M   'P 1'
#
loop_
_entity.id
_entity.type
_entity.pdbx_description
1 polymer ?
#
loop_
_entity_poly.entity_id
_entity_poly.type
_entity_poly.pdbx_seq_one_letter_code
_entity_poly.pdbx_strand_id
1 'polypeptide(L)' 'VRATPALRPKYREVIILYYYQEWRAWEIAQRLHVPVSTVTVRLSRARGLLRERLKGWYYEQE' A
#
# COMPACT_ATOMS: atom_id res chain seq x y z
N VAL A 1 1.65 20.27 -1.82
CA VAL A 1 1.66 19.82 -2.02
C VAL A 1 1.53 19.02 -2.16
N ARG A 2 1.44 18.69 -2.21
CA ARG A 2 1.35 17.94 -2.32
C ARG A 2 1.36 17.20 -2.92
N ALA A 3 1.68 16.99 -2.99
CA ALA A 3 1.92 16.52 -3.80
C ALA A 3 1.85 15.24 -4.02
N THR A 4 2.01 14.57 -3.57
CA THR A 4 2.11 13.41 -3.83
C THR A 4 1.14 12.71 -3.51
N PRO A 5 0.63 12.35 -4.08
CA PRO A 5 -0.23 11.63 -3.94
C PRO A 5 -0.23 10.64 -3.53
N ALA A 6 0.23 10.46 -3.39
CA ALA A 6 0.37 9.48 -2.85
C ALA A 6 -0.67 8.57 -2.55
N LEU A 7 -0.41 7.57 -1.83
CA LEU A 7 -1.39 6.62 -1.41
C LEU A 7 -2.28 7.23 -0.36
N ARG A 8 -3.54 6.84 -0.38
CA ARG A 8 -4.41 7.23 0.68
C ARG A 8 -3.92 6.60 1.97
N PRO A 9 -4.25 7.18 3.11
CA PRO A 9 -3.76 6.65 4.39
C PRO A 9 -4.06 5.17 4.59
N LYS A 10 -5.22 4.70 4.16
CA LYS A 10 -5.56 3.30 4.37
C LYS A 10 -4.67 2.36 3.58
N TYR A 11 -4.24 2.78 2.40
CA TYR A 11 -3.33 1.96 1.60
C TYR A 11 -1.92 2.03 2.15
N ARG A 12 -1.53 3.21 2.56
CA ARG A 12 -0.19 3.41 3.09
C ARG A 12 0.02 2.60 4.35
N GLU A 13 -1.00 2.54 5.20
CA GLU A 13 -0.90 1.82 6.44
C GLU A 13 -0.66 0.33 6.21
N VAL A 14 -1.42 -0.28 5.31
CA VAL A 14 -1.24 -1.70 5.07
C VAL A 14 0.11 -2.00 4.42
N ILE A 15 0.59 -1.09 3.56
CA ILE A 15 1.89 -1.26 2.94
C ILE A 15 2.99 -1.22 4.00
N ILE A 16 2.92 -0.26 4.89
CA ILE A 16 3.92 -0.13 5.95
C ILE A 16 3.93 -1.36 6.85
N LEU A 17 2.76 -1.78 7.27
CA LEU A 17 2.68 -2.94 8.15
C LEU A 17 3.16 -4.21 7.47
N TYR A 18 2.81 -4.38 6.22
CA TYR A 18 3.14 -5.59 5.51
C TYR A 18 4.61 -5.65 5.09
N TYR A 19 5.11 -4.59 4.51
CA TYR A 19 6.47 -4.61 3.95
C TYR A 19 7.55 -4.15 4.92
N TYR A 20 7.27 -3.14 5.70
CA TYR A 20 8.30 -2.65 6.61
C TYR A 20 8.28 -3.35 7.95
N GLN A 21 7.10 -3.64 8.47
CA GLN A 21 6.97 -4.30 9.76
C GLN A 21 6.86 -5.81 9.62
N GLU A 22 6.68 -6.28 8.40
CA GLU A 22 6.61 -7.71 8.10
C GLU A 22 5.46 -8.41 8.81
N TRP A 23 4.34 -7.71 8.92
CA TRP A 23 3.14 -8.30 9.47
C TRP A 23 2.46 -9.14 8.42
N ARG A 24 1.80 -10.20 8.86
CA ARG A 24 1.01 -11.01 7.94
C ARG A 24 -0.34 -10.36 7.75
N ALA A 25 -0.99 -10.69 6.63
CA ALA A 25 -2.28 -10.08 6.31
C ALA A 25 -3.30 -10.25 7.44
N TRP A 26 -3.34 -11.44 8.06
CA TRP A 26 -4.32 -11.66 9.13
C TRP A 26 -4.00 -10.82 10.36
N GLU A 27 -2.73 -10.56 10.59
CA GLU A 27 -2.34 -9.71 11.72
C GLU A 27 -2.79 -8.27 11.48
N ILE A 28 -2.61 -7.81 10.25
CA ILE A 28 -3.04 -6.47 9.88
C ILE A 28 -4.55 -6.36 10.01
N ALA A 29 -5.25 -7.40 9.56
CA ALA A 29 -6.71 -7.42 9.64
C ALA A 29 -7.18 -7.28 11.09
N GLN A 30 -6.54 -7.98 12.00
CA GLN A 30 -6.89 -7.89 13.39
C GLN A 30 -6.64 -6.49 13.95
N ARG A 31 -5.51 -5.93 13.59
CA ARG A 31 -5.15 -4.60 14.06
C ARG A 31 -6.12 -3.54 13.58
N LEU A 32 -6.51 -3.64 12.33
CA LEU A 32 -7.38 -2.64 11.73
C LEU A 32 -8.86 -2.95 11.91
N HIS A 33 -9.16 -4.11 12.48
CA HIS A 33 -10.55 -4.52 12.70
C HIS A 33 -11.32 -4.62 11.40
N VAL A 34 -10.70 -5.24 10.40
CA VAL A 34 -11.34 -5.45 9.10
C VAL A 34 -11.12 -6.90 8.69
N PRO A 35 -11.91 -7.40 7.74
CA PRO A 35 -11.69 -8.76 7.23
C PRO A 35 -10.36 -8.88 6.54
N VAL A 36 -9.79 -10.08 6.54
CA VAL A 36 -8.53 -10.33 5.85
C VAL A 36 -8.67 -10.01 4.38
N SER A 37 -9.82 -10.32 3.79
CA SER A 37 -10.03 -10.02 2.37
C SER A 37 -9.87 -8.54 2.08
N THR A 38 -10.28 -7.69 3.03
CA THR A 38 -10.12 -6.25 2.87
C THR A 38 -8.65 -5.88 2.83
N VAL A 39 -7.86 -6.48 3.72
CA VAL A 39 -6.42 -6.21 3.75
C VAL A 39 -5.79 -6.65 2.44
N THR A 40 -6.15 -7.82 1.94
CA THR A 40 -5.62 -8.34 0.71
C THR A 40 -5.93 -7.42 -0.46
N VAL A 41 -7.16 -6.95 -0.53
CA VAL A 41 -7.57 -6.04 -1.60
C VAL A 41 -6.79 -4.72 -1.50
N ARG A 42 -6.66 -4.20 -0.29
CA ARG A 42 -5.92 -2.94 -0.11
C ARG A 42 -4.46 -3.10 -0.52
N LEU A 43 -3.85 -4.23 -0.16
CA LEU A 43 -2.47 -4.48 -0.55
C LEU A 43 -2.33 -4.57 -2.06
N SER A 44 -3.27 -5.27 -2.69
CA SER A 44 -3.22 -5.42 -4.13
C SER A 44 -3.34 -4.08 -4.84
N ARG A 45 -4.29 -3.27 -4.40
CA ARG A 45 -4.50 -1.96 -4.99
C ARG A 45 -3.34 -1.03 -4.72
N ALA A 46 -2.81 -1.08 -3.51
CA ALA A 46 -1.68 -0.24 -3.15
C ALA A 46 -0.47 -0.56 -4.01
N ARG A 47 -0.23 -1.86 -4.23
CA ARG A 47 0.89 -2.26 -5.07
C ARG A 47 0.70 -1.79 -6.51
N GLY A 48 -0.54 -1.83 -6.99
CA GLY A 48 -0.82 -1.33 -8.33
C GLY A 48 -0.52 0.15 -8.46
N LEU A 49 -0.93 0.91 -7.46
CA LEU A 49 -0.68 2.36 -7.47
C LEU A 49 0.80 2.66 -7.38
N LEU A 50 1.52 1.91 -6.55
CA LEU A 50 2.95 2.10 -6.43
C LEU A 50 3.67 1.77 -7.72
N ARG A 51 3.22 0.70 -8.38
CA ARG A 51 3.82 0.30 -9.65
C ARG A 51 3.66 1.40 -10.68
N GLU A 52 2.50 2.01 -10.72
CA GLU A 52 2.25 3.09 -11.67
C GLU A 52 3.19 4.27 -11.39
N ARG A 53 3.35 4.62 -10.14
CA ARG A 53 4.21 5.73 -9.80
C ARG A 53 5.67 5.43 -10.12
N LEU A 54 6.11 4.23 -9.76
CA LEU A 54 7.48 3.85 -10.01
C LEU A 54 7.77 3.80 -11.50
N LYS A 55 6.78 3.37 -12.25
CA LYS A 55 6.92 3.30 -13.69
C LYS A 55 7.15 4.70 -14.27
N GLY A 56 6.31 5.66 -13.85
CA GLY A 56 6.46 7.02 -14.30
C GLY A 56 7.80 7.61 -13.89
N TRP A 57 8.16 7.38 -12.63
CA TRP A 57 9.43 7.88 -12.12
C TRP A 57 10.59 7.28 -12.91
N TYR A 58 10.50 6.00 -13.18
CA TYR A 58 11.56 5.29 -13.89
C TYR A 58 11.77 5.86 -15.29
N TYR A 59 10.67 6.10 -15.98
CA TYR A 59 10.76 6.63 -17.32
C TYR A 59 11.27 8.06 -17.34
N GLU A 60 10.92 8.82 -16.33
CA GLU A 60 11.37 10.20 -16.26
C GLU A 60 12.87 10.29 -16.00
N GLN A 61 13.41 9.27 -15.39
CA GLN A 61 14.85 9.24 -15.11
C GLN A 61 15.67 9.09 -16.36
N GLU A 62 15.05 8.60 -17.41
CA GLU A 62 15.76 8.44 -18.64
C GLU A 62 15.65 9.67 -19.50
#